data_497dbfcd5407398a190e6c4bb3d11703
#
_entry.id   497dbfcd5407398a190e6c4bb3d11703
#
_cell.length_a   1.000
_cell.length_b   1.000
_cell.length_c   1.000
_cell.angle_alpha   90.00
_cell.angle_beta   90.00
_cell.angle_gamma   90.00
#
_symmetry.space_group_name_H-M   'P 1'
#
loop_
_entity.id
_entity.type
_entity.pdbx_description
1 polymer ?
#
loop_
_entity_poly.entity_id
_entity_poly.type
_entity_poly.pdbx_seq_one_letter_code
_entity_poly.pdbx_strand_id
1 'polypeptide(L)'
;MSQHLRALTFCLILMLSALSVSLAQDRPSPSRSIILDGVAADINGSIQEQTAALDKFGQRPADNHKINFGLETDFNSQYLWRGIVLSDRPVLQPSAWISGFGFEFTAWRNLNLTRTGENVHLHTTNLNLTYSHDWKKVRIEPSIDAYLNQPPEGFHDPNTMEASLKLSYPVGRLRIFTSHAFDVITYRGSYFGEAGVSYEGRLTERVVPAVSITAGWASSTFNKTYIGFDKRAFNFVGAEASVTYYLRDHLYLRPHFEFSTTAARGLREYLDFPTSANFGLAVGMDF
;
A
#
# COMPACT_ATOMS: atom_id res chain seq x y z
N MET A 1 16.96 -10.71 30.14
CA MET A 1 16.39 -10.62 28.78
C MET A 1 16.14 -9.15 28.52
N SER A 2 16.87 -8.55 27.58
CA SER A 2 16.82 -7.09 27.32
C SER A 2 15.42 -6.67 26.84
N GLN A 3 15.02 -5.41 27.10
CA GLN A 3 13.74 -4.88 26.60
C GLN A 3 13.59 -5.04 25.07
N HIS A 4 14.69 -4.94 24.35
CA HIS A 4 14.75 -5.15 22.91
C HIS A 4 14.37 -6.57 22.46
N LEU A 5 14.82 -7.59 23.23
CA LEU A 5 14.47 -8.99 22.91
C LEU A 5 12.97 -9.26 23.15
N ARG A 6 12.36 -8.59 24.17
CA ARG A 6 10.92 -8.72 24.45
C ARG A 6 10.07 -8.06 23.35
N ALA A 7 10.49 -6.89 22.84
CA ALA A 7 9.80 -6.23 21.73
C ALA A 7 9.87 -7.05 20.42
N LEU A 8 11.04 -7.61 20.11
CA LEU A 8 11.22 -8.49 18.94
C LEU A 8 10.37 -9.75 19.06
N THR A 9 10.34 -10.37 20.26
CA THR A 9 9.51 -11.56 20.53
C THR A 9 8.03 -11.24 20.42
N PHE A 10 7.58 -10.07 20.89
CA PHE A 10 6.18 -9.63 20.78
C PHE A 10 5.75 -9.40 19.33
N CYS A 11 6.59 -8.75 18.52
CA CYS A 11 6.34 -8.58 17.08
C CYS A 11 6.31 -9.93 16.35
N LEU A 12 7.23 -10.84 16.70
CA LEU A 12 7.27 -12.19 16.09
C LEU A 12 6.03 -13.03 16.47
N ILE A 13 5.55 -12.92 17.72
CA ILE A 13 4.32 -13.59 18.18
C ILE A 13 3.09 -13.02 17.45
N LEU A 14 3.01 -11.70 17.27
CA LEU A 14 1.94 -11.06 16.49
C LEU A 14 1.95 -11.55 15.04
N MET A 15 3.11 -11.65 14.41
CA MET A 15 3.22 -12.19 13.05
C MET A 15 2.85 -13.67 12.97
N LEU A 16 3.28 -14.49 13.92
CA LEU A 16 2.96 -15.93 13.97
C LEU A 16 1.49 -16.21 14.29
N SER A 17 0.85 -15.40 15.15
CA SER A 17 -0.59 -15.53 15.42
C SER A 17 -1.45 -15.15 14.20
N ALA A 18 -0.99 -14.21 13.39
CA ALA A 18 -1.65 -13.86 12.13
C ALA A 18 -1.50 -14.97 11.07
N LEU A 19 -0.37 -15.71 11.06
CA LEU A 19 -0.18 -16.89 10.20
C LEU A 19 -1.23 -17.98 10.47
N SER A 20 -1.60 -18.20 11.74
CA SER A 20 -2.60 -19.20 12.12
C SER A 20 -4.02 -18.82 11.67
N VAL A 21 -4.33 -17.54 11.53
CA VAL A 21 -5.62 -17.07 11.01
C VAL A 21 -5.71 -17.28 9.49
N SER A 22 -4.62 -17.11 8.75
CA SER A 22 -4.56 -17.34 7.30
C SER A 22 -4.73 -18.82 6.93
N LEU A 23 -4.17 -19.73 7.73
CA LEU A 23 -4.28 -21.18 7.50
C LEU A 23 -5.67 -21.76 7.82
N ALA A 24 -6.53 -21.02 8.53
CA ALA A 24 -7.90 -21.43 8.85
C ALA A 24 -8.93 -21.06 7.78
N GLN A 25 -8.54 -20.38 6.73
CA GLN A 25 -9.42 -19.88 5.66
C GLN A 25 -9.55 -20.80 4.44
N ASP A 26 -8.93 -21.98 4.44
CA ASP A 26 -9.09 -23.00 3.41
C ASP A 26 -10.45 -23.73 3.56
N ARG A 27 -11.55 -23.04 3.22
CA ARG A 27 -12.80 -23.68 2.82
C ARG A 27 -13.09 -23.29 1.39
N PRO A 28 -13.26 -24.25 0.47
CA PRO A 28 -13.66 -23.94 -0.89
C PRO A 28 -15.07 -23.33 -0.85
N SER A 29 -15.18 -22.05 -1.15
CA SER A 29 -16.43 -21.40 -1.49
C SER A 29 -16.86 -21.90 -2.87
N PRO A 30 -18.14 -22.22 -3.10
CA PRO A 30 -18.60 -22.62 -4.43
C PRO A 30 -18.42 -21.44 -5.39
N SER A 31 -17.62 -21.67 -6.40
CA SER A 31 -17.36 -20.76 -7.51
C SER A 31 -18.67 -20.30 -8.15
N ARG A 32 -19.13 -19.13 -7.83
CA ARG A 32 -19.96 -18.34 -8.72
C ARG A 32 -19.00 -17.52 -9.59
N SER A 33 -18.71 -18.05 -10.75
CA SER A 33 -18.13 -17.25 -11.83
C SER A 33 -19.15 -16.18 -12.21
N ILE A 34 -19.02 -15.01 -11.58
CA ILE A 34 -19.60 -13.80 -12.12
C ILE A 34 -18.63 -13.41 -13.22
N ILE A 35 -19.04 -13.64 -14.44
CA ILE A 35 -18.43 -13.04 -15.62
C ILE A 35 -18.61 -11.54 -15.47
N LEU A 36 -17.61 -10.89 -14.91
CA LEU A 36 -17.44 -9.44 -14.99
C LEU A 36 -16.93 -9.14 -16.39
N ASP A 37 -17.84 -9.14 -17.36
CA ASP A 37 -17.59 -8.55 -18.65
C ASP A 37 -17.26 -7.05 -18.42
N GLY A 38 -15.99 -6.70 -18.52
CA GLY A 38 -15.55 -5.37 -18.83
C GLY A 38 -15.08 -4.49 -17.66
N VAL A 39 -14.72 -5.02 -16.51
CA VAL A 39 -14.09 -4.20 -15.45
C VAL A 39 -12.85 -4.91 -14.90
N ALA A 40 -11.81 -5.02 -15.71
CA ALA A 40 -10.46 -5.15 -15.17
C ALA A 40 -10.03 -3.74 -14.77
N ALA A 41 -10.35 -3.37 -13.55
CA ALA A 41 -10.09 -2.04 -13.06
C ALA A 41 -8.61 -1.86 -12.74
N ASP A 42 -8.14 -0.75 -13.15
CA ASP A 42 -6.86 -0.14 -12.95
C ASP A 42 -6.56 0.09 -11.46
N ILE A 43 -5.53 -0.52 -10.95
CA ILE A 43 -5.40 -0.68 -9.51
C ILE A 43 -3.95 -0.62 -9.08
N ASN A 44 -3.46 0.59 -8.83
CA ASN A 44 -2.14 0.77 -8.23
C ASN A 44 -2.00 2.15 -7.59
N GLY A 45 -1.58 2.23 -6.38
CA GLY A 45 -1.22 3.50 -5.78
C GLY A 45 -1.13 3.52 -4.26
N SER A 46 -1.94 2.73 -3.54
CA SER A 46 -2.07 2.93 -2.10
C SER A 46 -1.04 2.18 -1.27
N ILE A 47 -0.56 1.02 -1.69
CA ILE A 47 0.44 0.27 -0.91
C ILE A 47 1.76 1.03 -0.89
N GLN A 48 2.13 1.61 -2.02
CA GLN A 48 3.33 2.43 -2.09
C GLN A 48 3.19 3.74 -1.32
N GLU A 49 2.00 4.35 -1.30
CA GLU A 49 1.73 5.49 -0.44
C GLU A 49 1.76 5.12 1.05
N GLN A 50 1.22 3.98 1.44
CA GLN A 50 1.28 3.50 2.82
C GLN A 50 2.70 3.09 3.21
N THR A 51 3.39 2.31 2.37
CA THR A 51 4.77 1.88 2.61
C THR A 51 5.74 3.05 2.53
N ALA A 52 5.64 3.91 1.53
CA ALA A 52 6.44 5.14 1.44
C ALA A 52 6.10 6.14 2.56
N ALA A 53 4.87 6.14 3.08
CA ALA A 53 4.52 6.92 4.26
C ALA A 53 5.19 6.39 5.52
N LEU A 54 5.28 5.08 5.69
CA LEU A 54 5.99 4.46 6.78
C LEU A 54 7.51 4.67 6.65
N ASP A 55 8.07 4.53 5.46
CA ASP A 55 9.49 4.73 5.20
C ASP A 55 9.96 6.18 5.45
N LYS A 56 9.11 7.16 5.19
CA LYS A 56 9.43 8.58 5.46
C LYS A 56 9.50 8.94 6.95
N PHE A 57 8.97 8.11 7.85
CA PHE A 57 9.00 8.37 9.29
C PHE A 57 10.34 8.03 9.96
N GLY A 58 11.13 7.10 9.42
CA GLY A 58 12.44 6.70 9.96
C GLY A 58 13.62 7.39 9.31
N GLN A 59 13.42 8.04 8.21
CA GLN A 59 14.50 8.78 7.57
C GLN A 59 14.94 9.94 8.48
N ARG A 60 16.26 10.04 8.70
CA ARG A 60 16.88 11.28 9.18
C ARG A 60 16.25 12.43 8.42
N PRO A 61 15.95 13.61 9.06
CA PRO A 61 15.46 14.75 8.31
C PRO A 61 16.40 14.89 7.11
N ALA A 62 15.82 14.59 5.92
CA ALA A 62 16.60 14.64 4.69
C ALA A 62 17.20 16.03 4.65
N ASP A 63 18.52 16.11 4.57
CA ASP A 63 19.17 17.35 4.25
C ASP A 63 18.56 17.73 2.90
N ASN A 64 17.61 18.70 2.90
CA ASN A 64 16.79 19.04 1.73
C ASN A 64 17.63 19.42 0.49
N HIS A 65 18.95 19.49 0.64
CA HIS A 65 19.89 19.79 -0.40
C HIS A 65 20.66 18.57 -0.92
N LYS A 66 20.53 17.40 -0.30
CA LYS A 66 21.16 16.16 -0.78
C LYS A 66 20.22 15.37 -1.65
N ILE A 67 20.78 14.77 -2.69
CA ILE A 67 20.09 13.80 -3.52
C ILE A 67 20.25 12.44 -2.83
N ASN A 68 19.13 11.77 -2.58
CA ASN A 68 19.10 10.39 -2.07
C ASN A 68 18.43 9.53 -3.13
N PHE A 69 18.80 8.27 -3.19
CA PHE A 69 18.16 7.30 -4.07
C PHE A 69 18.14 5.91 -3.43
N GLY A 70 17.26 5.07 -3.88
CA GLY A 70 17.18 3.71 -3.37
C GLY A 70 16.46 2.78 -4.30
N LEU A 71 16.58 1.50 -3.96
CA LEU A 71 15.93 0.38 -4.63
C LEU A 71 15.34 -0.52 -3.56
N GLU A 72 14.17 -1.04 -3.83
CA GLU A 72 13.54 -2.05 -2.98
C GLU A 72 12.85 -3.10 -3.85
N THR A 73 12.79 -4.31 -3.36
CA THR A 73 11.96 -5.36 -3.93
C THR A 73 11.17 -5.97 -2.81
N ASP A 74 9.86 -5.92 -2.92
CA ASP A 74 8.94 -6.44 -1.93
C ASP A 74 8.24 -7.70 -2.44
N PHE A 75 8.29 -8.77 -1.66
CA PHE A 75 7.55 -9.99 -1.88
C PHE A 75 6.30 -9.97 -0.99
N ASN A 76 5.13 -10.13 -1.57
CA ASN A 76 3.85 -10.13 -0.89
C ASN A 76 3.09 -11.44 -1.14
N SER A 77 2.40 -11.95 -0.12
CA SER A 77 1.58 -13.15 -0.23
C SER A 77 0.34 -12.95 -1.11
N GLN A 78 -0.12 -11.71 -1.23
CA GLN A 78 -1.21 -11.25 -2.07
C GLN A 78 -1.02 -9.78 -2.42
N TYR A 79 -1.76 -9.29 -3.42
CA TYR A 79 -1.77 -7.87 -3.73
C TYR A 79 -3.04 -7.21 -3.19
N LEU A 80 -2.87 -6.40 -2.15
CA LEU A 80 -3.94 -5.63 -1.52
C LEU A 80 -3.78 -4.15 -1.87
N TRP A 81 -4.86 -3.50 -2.28
CA TRP A 81 -4.87 -2.09 -2.63
C TRP A 81 -6.17 -1.41 -2.19
N ARG A 82 -6.08 -0.34 -1.40
CA ARG A 82 -7.23 0.43 -0.90
C ARG A 82 -8.34 -0.45 -0.29
N GLY A 83 -7.93 -1.52 0.38
CA GLY A 83 -8.83 -2.52 0.97
C GLY A 83 -9.41 -3.54 -0.01
N ILE A 84 -8.95 -3.55 -1.27
CA ILE A 84 -9.38 -4.48 -2.32
C ILE A 84 -8.25 -5.47 -2.60
N VAL A 85 -8.51 -6.77 -2.59
CA VAL A 85 -7.57 -7.80 -3.02
C VAL A 85 -7.60 -7.90 -4.54
N LEU A 86 -6.49 -7.57 -5.17
CA LEU A 86 -6.34 -7.55 -6.62
C LEU A 86 -5.70 -8.81 -7.15
N SER A 87 -4.90 -9.45 -6.33
CA SER A 87 -4.37 -10.78 -6.56
C SER A 87 -4.36 -11.51 -5.21
N ASP A 88 -5.02 -12.65 -5.15
CA ASP A 88 -4.97 -13.60 -4.03
C ASP A 88 -3.73 -14.50 -4.08
N ARG A 89 -2.81 -14.21 -5.01
CA ARG A 89 -1.58 -14.95 -5.26
C ARG A 89 -0.34 -14.11 -4.94
N PRO A 90 0.79 -14.76 -4.66
CA PRO A 90 2.04 -14.06 -4.41
C PRO A 90 2.47 -13.16 -5.56
N VAL A 91 2.95 -11.98 -5.19
CA VAL A 91 3.44 -10.97 -6.10
C VAL A 91 4.84 -10.51 -5.71
N LEU A 92 5.58 -9.99 -6.69
CA LEU A 92 6.86 -9.31 -6.50
C LEU A 92 6.70 -7.86 -6.94
N GLN A 93 7.13 -6.92 -6.09
CA GLN A 93 6.91 -5.51 -6.31
C GLN A 93 8.23 -4.73 -6.22
N PRO A 94 9.03 -4.71 -7.31
CA PRO A 94 10.23 -3.89 -7.35
C PRO A 94 9.89 -2.41 -7.44
N SER A 95 10.68 -1.58 -6.76
CA SER A 95 10.60 -0.12 -6.80
C SER A 95 11.99 0.51 -6.84
N ALA A 96 12.06 1.73 -7.37
CA ALA A 96 13.23 2.58 -7.37
C ALA A 96 12.80 4.01 -7.11
N TRP A 97 13.56 4.76 -6.31
CA TRP A 97 13.26 6.17 -6.05
C TRP A 97 14.52 7.03 -6.06
N ILE A 98 14.28 8.30 -6.35
CA ILE A 98 15.26 9.38 -6.20
C ILE A 98 14.56 10.57 -5.56
N SER A 99 15.18 11.17 -4.54
CA SER A 99 14.62 12.34 -3.85
C SER A 99 15.67 13.44 -3.65
N GLY A 100 15.19 14.68 -3.60
CA GLY A 100 16.00 15.86 -3.34
C GLY A 100 15.20 17.13 -3.50
N PHE A 101 15.59 18.20 -2.82
CA PHE A 101 14.92 19.52 -2.89
C PHE A 101 13.43 19.51 -2.59
N GLY A 102 12.96 18.56 -1.76
CA GLY A 102 11.56 18.34 -1.44
C GLY A 102 10.80 17.52 -2.47
N PHE A 103 11.37 17.18 -3.60
CA PHE A 103 10.77 16.28 -4.60
C PHE A 103 11.22 14.84 -4.38
N GLU A 104 10.33 13.91 -4.72
CA GLU A 104 10.63 12.48 -4.82
C GLU A 104 9.96 11.92 -6.07
N PHE A 105 10.73 11.24 -6.89
CA PHE A 105 10.23 10.46 -8.01
C PHE A 105 10.39 8.99 -7.69
N THR A 106 9.33 8.21 -7.84
CA THR A 106 9.33 6.76 -7.62
C THR A 106 8.79 6.05 -8.86
N ALA A 107 9.45 4.97 -9.26
CA ALA A 107 8.95 4.00 -10.22
C ALA A 107 8.72 2.67 -9.48
N TRP A 108 7.52 2.11 -9.60
CA TRP A 108 7.13 0.87 -8.96
C TRP A 108 6.43 -0.05 -9.95
N ARG A 109 6.53 -1.35 -9.75
CA ARG A 109 5.87 -2.33 -10.61
C ARG A 109 5.30 -3.51 -9.82
N ASN A 110 4.11 -3.99 -10.21
CA ASN A 110 3.55 -5.24 -9.74
C ASN A 110 3.82 -6.36 -10.74
N LEU A 111 4.35 -7.50 -10.25
CA LEU A 111 4.62 -8.71 -11.01
C LEU A 111 3.96 -9.90 -10.32
N ASN A 112 2.95 -10.49 -10.96
CA ASN A 112 2.35 -11.74 -10.48
C ASN A 112 3.33 -12.89 -10.68
N LEU A 113 3.57 -13.69 -9.63
CA LEU A 113 4.54 -14.79 -9.66
C LEU A 113 3.94 -16.11 -10.15
N THR A 114 2.62 -16.24 -10.15
CA THR A 114 1.95 -17.48 -10.57
C THR A 114 1.28 -17.33 -11.93
N ARG A 115 1.54 -18.29 -12.82
CA ARG A 115 0.82 -18.46 -14.08
C ARG A 115 -0.28 -19.50 -13.88
N THR A 116 -1.52 -19.10 -13.78
CA THR A 116 -2.67 -20.01 -13.90
C THR A 116 -3.48 -19.60 -15.11
N GLY A 117 -3.85 -20.56 -15.96
CA GLY A 117 -4.32 -20.39 -17.34
C GLY A 117 -5.59 -19.57 -17.56
N GLU A 118 -6.23 -19.04 -16.52
CA GLU A 118 -7.43 -18.20 -16.63
C GLU A 118 -7.33 -16.90 -15.80
N ASN A 119 -6.28 -16.72 -14.99
CA ASN A 119 -6.13 -15.52 -14.19
C ASN A 119 -5.34 -14.46 -14.95
N VAL A 120 -6.01 -13.38 -15.22
CA VAL A 120 -5.50 -12.16 -15.82
C VAL A 120 -4.26 -11.68 -15.04
N HIS A 121 -3.10 -11.71 -15.70
CA HIS A 121 -1.88 -11.17 -15.12
C HIS A 121 -1.91 -9.64 -15.24
N LEU A 122 -2.38 -8.97 -14.21
CA LEU A 122 -2.26 -7.52 -14.14
C LEU A 122 -0.81 -7.15 -13.84
N HIS A 123 -0.09 -6.78 -14.89
CA HIS A 123 1.19 -6.10 -14.74
C HIS A 123 0.94 -4.61 -14.84
N THR A 124 1.20 -3.91 -13.75
CA THR A 124 1.08 -2.45 -13.73
C THR A 124 2.38 -1.83 -13.32
N THR A 125 2.71 -0.71 -13.96
CA THR A 125 3.80 0.16 -13.56
C THR A 125 3.22 1.48 -13.08
N ASN A 126 3.58 1.90 -11.89
CA ASN A 126 3.24 3.20 -11.35
C ASN A 126 4.48 4.12 -11.39
N LEU A 127 4.28 5.34 -11.85
CA LEU A 127 5.26 6.42 -11.79
C LEU A 127 4.68 7.53 -10.92
N ASN A 128 5.28 7.77 -9.77
CA ASN A 128 4.84 8.77 -8.81
C ASN A 128 5.83 9.94 -8.76
N LEU A 129 5.30 11.15 -8.70
CA LEU A 129 6.05 12.37 -8.38
C LEU A 129 5.38 13.05 -7.20
N THR A 130 6.09 13.15 -6.08
CA THR A 130 5.63 13.81 -4.85
C THR A 130 6.49 15.03 -4.55
N TYR A 131 5.86 16.10 -4.09
CA TYR A 131 6.54 17.25 -3.49
C TYR A 131 6.19 17.33 -2.01
N SER A 132 7.17 17.40 -1.12
CA SER A 132 6.98 17.49 0.33
C SER A 132 7.35 18.88 0.84
N HIS A 133 6.44 19.52 1.56
CA HIS A 133 6.65 20.81 2.19
C HIS A 133 6.15 20.82 3.63
N ASP A 134 7.01 21.26 4.56
CA ASP A 134 6.61 21.42 5.97
C ASP A 134 6.17 22.88 6.23
N TRP A 135 4.86 23.08 6.45
CA TRP A 135 4.29 24.35 6.89
C TRP A 135 4.02 24.28 8.40
N LYS A 136 4.90 24.87 9.19
CA LYS A 136 4.91 24.71 10.67
C LYS A 136 5.07 23.24 11.05
N LYS A 137 4.01 22.65 11.63
CA LYS A 137 3.97 21.23 12.02
C LYS A 137 3.18 20.36 11.02
N VAL A 138 2.54 20.97 10.04
CA VAL A 138 1.78 20.24 9.01
C VAL A 138 2.72 19.94 7.87
N ARG A 139 2.84 18.66 7.50
CA ARG A 139 3.47 18.27 6.24
C ARG A 139 2.41 18.19 5.16
N ILE A 140 2.68 18.82 4.03
CA ILE A 140 1.81 18.92 2.86
C ILE A 140 2.52 18.21 1.72
N GLU A 141 1.89 17.19 1.14
CA GLU A 141 2.47 16.33 0.12
C GLU A 141 1.51 16.19 -1.07
N PRO A 142 1.47 17.15 -2.02
CA PRO A 142 0.83 16.92 -3.31
C PRO A 142 1.62 15.91 -4.14
N SER A 143 0.92 15.04 -4.86
CA SER A 143 1.54 14.07 -5.76
C SER A 143 0.75 13.86 -7.03
N ILE A 144 1.41 13.30 -8.02
CA ILE A 144 0.83 12.80 -9.27
C ILE A 144 1.29 11.36 -9.45
N ASP A 145 0.33 10.49 -9.72
CA ASP A 145 0.51 9.06 -9.95
C ASP A 145 0.07 8.71 -11.37
N ALA A 146 0.97 8.21 -12.19
CA ALA A 146 0.66 7.72 -13.53
C ALA A 146 0.65 6.19 -13.52
N TYR A 147 -0.48 5.59 -13.84
CA TYR A 147 -0.69 4.15 -13.92
C TYR A 147 -0.58 3.68 -15.35
N LEU A 148 0.45 2.87 -15.63
CA LEU A 148 0.73 2.29 -16.94
C LEU A 148 0.37 0.80 -16.87
N ASN A 149 -0.81 0.47 -17.37
CA ASN A 149 -1.35 -0.86 -17.32
C ASN A 149 -0.92 -1.68 -18.54
N GLN A 150 -0.68 -2.95 -18.31
CA GLN A 150 -0.33 -3.93 -19.34
C GLN A 150 -1.31 -5.10 -19.22
N PRO A 151 -2.56 -4.94 -19.71
CA PRO A 151 -3.54 -6.01 -19.67
C PRO A 151 -3.12 -7.17 -20.58
N PRO A 152 -3.54 -8.40 -20.27
CA PRO A 152 -3.38 -9.54 -21.17
C PRO A 152 -4.11 -9.33 -22.49
N GLU A 153 -3.75 -10.13 -23.50
CA GLU A 153 -4.41 -10.11 -24.78
C GLU A 153 -5.92 -10.35 -24.66
N GLY A 154 -6.71 -9.48 -25.27
CA GLY A 154 -8.18 -9.53 -25.21
C GLY A 154 -8.81 -8.74 -24.05
N PHE A 155 -8.03 -8.19 -23.14
CA PHE A 155 -8.50 -7.31 -22.07
C PHE A 155 -8.16 -5.85 -22.36
N HIS A 156 -9.01 -4.95 -21.92
CA HIS A 156 -8.80 -3.51 -22.04
C HIS A 156 -8.74 -2.88 -20.66
N ASP A 157 -7.56 -2.40 -20.28
CA ASP A 157 -7.31 -1.70 -19.05
C ASP A 157 -6.49 -0.43 -19.38
N PRO A 158 -7.17 0.71 -19.56
CA PRO A 158 -6.52 1.92 -20.01
C PRO A 158 -5.60 2.52 -18.94
N ASN A 159 -4.54 3.17 -19.38
CA ASN A 159 -3.70 3.98 -18.52
C ASN A 159 -4.50 5.13 -17.94
N THR A 160 -4.20 5.50 -16.70
CA THR A 160 -4.80 6.67 -16.07
C THR A 160 -3.79 7.46 -15.23
N MET A 161 -4.26 8.55 -14.64
CA MET A 161 -3.46 9.39 -13.76
C MET A 161 -4.32 9.91 -12.62
N GLU A 162 -3.77 9.88 -11.41
CA GLU A 162 -4.36 10.50 -10.23
C GLU A 162 -3.55 11.72 -9.79
N ALA A 163 -4.25 12.75 -9.32
CA ALA A 163 -3.68 13.84 -8.55
C ALA A 163 -4.07 13.66 -7.08
N SER A 164 -3.10 13.69 -6.18
CA SER A 164 -3.32 13.42 -4.77
C SER A 164 -2.79 14.54 -3.87
N LEU A 165 -3.36 14.63 -2.68
CA LEU A 165 -2.89 15.50 -1.62
C LEU A 165 -2.91 14.75 -0.29
N LYS A 166 -1.74 14.61 0.33
CA LYS A 166 -1.61 14.08 1.68
C LYS A 166 -1.24 15.19 2.66
N LEU A 167 -1.91 15.21 3.79
CA LEU A 167 -1.64 16.10 4.91
C LEU A 167 -1.31 15.25 6.12
N SER A 168 -0.26 15.61 6.86
CA SER A 168 0.08 14.91 8.10
C SER A 168 0.53 15.86 9.20
N TYR A 169 0.27 15.47 10.46
CA TYR A 169 0.55 16.25 11.64
C TYR A 169 1.08 15.37 12.79
N PRO A 170 2.23 15.71 13.40
CA PRO A 170 2.77 14.95 14.53
C PRO A 170 2.00 15.25 15.82
N VAL A 171 1.60 14.20 16.54
CA VAL A 171 0.95 14.25 17.85
C VAL A 171 1.76 13.42 18.84
N GLY A 172 2.71 14.04 19.53
CA GLY A 172 3.67 13.32 20.37
C GLY A 172 4.55 12.38 19.54
N ARG A 173 4.43 11.07 19.77
CA ARG A 173 5.14 10.03 19.01
C ARG A 173 4.31 9.46 17.86
N LEU A 174 3.06 9.89 17.75
CA LEU A 174 2.16 9.48 16.68
C LEU A 174 2.15 10.52 15.57
N ARG A 175 1.72 10.12 14.41
CA ARG A 175 1.39 10.99 13.29
C ARG A 175 -0.04 10.69 12.82
N ILE A 176 -0.88 11.71 12.80
CA ILE A 176 -2.17 11.62 12.13
C ILE A 176 -2.01 12.08 10.69
N PHE A 177 -2.73 11.47 9.77
CA PHE A 177 -2.70 11.85 8.38
C PHE A 177 -4.06 11.72 7.71
N THR A 178 -4.22 12.40 6.59
CA THR A 178 -5.29 12.17 5.62
C THR A 178 -4.73 12.31 4.21
N SER A 179 -5.25 11.49 3.28
CA SER A 179 -4.87 11.53 1.87
C SER A 179 -6.13 11.55 1.00
N HIS A 180 -6.05 12.24 -0.13
CA HIS A 180 -7.15 12.44 -1.07
C HIS A 180 -6.62 12.28 -2.48
N ALA A 181 -7.12 11.30 -3.22
CA ALA A 181 -6.74 11.00 -4.60
C ALA A 181 -7.92 11.20 -5.55
N PHE A 182 -7.67 11.82 -6.68
CA PHE A 182 -8.65 12.10 -7.73
C PHE A 182 -8.11 11.65 -9.07
N ASP A 183 -8.82 10.77 -9.76
CA ASP A 183 -8.50 10.44 -11.15
C ASP A 183 -8.78 11.66 -12.05
N VAL A 184 -7.77 12.04 -12.85
CA VAL A 184 -7.81 13.25 -13.68
C VAL A 184 -7.84 12.95 -15.18
N ILE A 185 -7.70 11.68 -15.59
CA ILE A 185 -7.61 11.29 -17.00
C ILE A 185 -8.78 10.38 -17.39
N THR A 186 -8.72 9.10 -17.07
CA THR A 186 -9.62 8.07 -17.62
C THR A 186 -10.90 7.95 -16.81
N TYR A 187 -10.80 7.94 -15.50
CA TYR A 187 -11.92 7.72 -14.58
C TYR A 187 -12.31 9.02 -13.85
N ARG A 188 -12.41 10.12 -14.58
CA ARG A 188 -12.71 11.45 -14.02
C ARG A 188 -13.92 11.42 -13.10
N GLY A 189 -13.74 11.99 -11.90
CA GLY A 189 -14.74 11.95 -10.82
C GLY A 189 -14.59 10.75 -9.90
N SER A 190 -13.71 9.82 -10.20
CA SER A 190 -13.24 8.85 -9.24
C SER A 190 -12.45 9.56 -8.15
N TYR A 191 -12.84 9.32 -6.91
CA TYR A 191 -12.20 9.88 -5.73
C TYR A 191 -12.07 8.81 -4.66
N PHE A 192 -10.89 8.75 -4.07
CA PHE A 192 -10.58 7.94 -2.91
C PHE A 192 -9.97 8.81 -1.83
N GLY A 193 -10.47 8.66 -0.60
CA GLY A 193 -9.94 9.34 0.58
C GLY A 193 -9.59 8.33 1.66
N GLU A 194 -8.58 8.66 2.45
CA GLU A 194 -8.21 7.90 3.62
C GLU A 194 -7.75 8.80 4.76
N ALA A 195 -7.82 8.30 5.98
CA ALA A 195 -7.23 8.93 7.15
C ALA A 195 -6.74 7.85 8.12
N GLY A 196 -5.70 8.19 8.86
CA GLY A 196 -5.12 7.21 9.78
C GLY A 196 -4.21 7.82 10.83
N VAL A 197 -3.71 6.91 11.64
CA VAL A 197 -2.70 7.19 12.67
C VAL A 197 -1.56 6.21 12.48
N SER A 198 -0.34 6.71 12.51
CA SER A 198 0.86 5.89 12.42
C SER A 198 1.81 6.19 13.58
N TYR A 199 2.59 5.18 13.92
CA TYR A 199 3.72 5.26 14.82
C TYR A 199 4.92 4.63 14.16
N GLU A 200 6.05 5.29 14.26
CA GLU A 200 7.34 4.73 13.94
C GLU A 200 8.30 5.08 15.07
N GLY A 201 9.08 4.11 15.48
CA GLY A 201 10.01 4.29 16.58
C GLY A 201 11.32 3.57 16.35
N ARG A 202 12.43 4.26 16.51
CA ARG A 202 13.75 3.65 16.47
C ARG A 202 14.03 2.96 17.80
N LEU A 203 14.05 1.61 17.83
CA LEU A 203 14.42 0.83 19.02
C LEU A 203 15.94 0.74 19.21
N THR A 204 16.67 0.62 18.11
CA THR A 204 18.13 0.64 18.06
C THR A 204 18.56 1.37 16.79
N GLU A 205 19.86 1.56 16.57
CA GLU A 205 20.37 2.13 15.30
C GLU A 205 20.00 1.29 14.07
N ARG A 206 19.67 -0.01 14.28
CA ARG A 206 19.40 -0.96 13.21
C ARG A 206 17.96 -1.46 13.17
N VAL A 207 17.12 -1.14 14.16
CA VAL A 207 15.76 -1.70 14.27
C VAL A 207 14.75 -0.58 14.38
N VAL A 208 13.89 -0.47 13.37
CA VAL A 208 12.85 0.54 13.26
C VAL A 208 11.49 -0.15 13.06
N PRO A 209 10.71 -0.37 14.13
CA PRO A 209 9.33 -0.82 14.01
C PRO A 209 8.42 0.33 13.60
N ALA A 210 7.40 0.00 12.79
CA ALA A 210 6.33 0.89 12.42
C ALA A 210 4.98 0.17 12.51
N VAL A 211 3.93 0.93 12.85
CA VAL A 211 2.54 0.46 12.84
C VAL A 211 1.63 1.57 12.36
N SER A 212 0.56 1.23 11.64
CA SER A 212 -0.48 2.17 11.25
C SER A 212 -1.87 1.55 11.37
N ILE A 213 -2.87 2.42 11.54
CA ILE A 213 -4.29 2.09 11.40
C ILE A 213 -4.87 3.12 10.45
N THR A 214 -5.56 2.64 9.44
CA THR A 214 -6.11 3.46 8.36
C THR A 214 -7.57 3.12 8.12
N ALA A 215 -8.34 4.12 7.74
CA ALA A 215 -9.72 3.99 7.30
C ALA A 215 -9.88 4.71 5.96
N GLY A 216 -10.54 4.06 5.00
CA GLY A 216 -10.69 4.58 3.65
C GLY A 216 -12.15 4.69 3.21
N TRP A 217 -12.45 5.68 2.38
CA TRP A 217 -13.77 5.92 1.79
C TRP A 217 -13.63 6.33 0.33
N ALA A 218 -14.68 6.08 -0.46
CA ALA A 218 -14.64 6.37 -1.87
C ALA A 218 -15.94 6.95 -2.43
N SER A 219 -15.81 7.64 -3.56
CA SER A 219 -16.94 8.08 -4.37
C SER A 219 -17.68 6.90 -5.02
N SER A 220 -18.92 7.13 -5.46
CA SER A 220 -19.65 6.14 -6.26
C SER A 220 -18.92 5.83 -7.57
N THR A 221 -18.27 6.79 -8.19
CA THR A 221 -17.49 6.58 -9.42
C THR A 221 -16.33 5.64 -9.18
N PHE A 222 -15.54 5.82 -8.10
CA PHE A 222 -14.48 4.92 -7.70
C PHE A 222 -15.04 3.50 -7.47
N ASN A 223 -16.03 3.36 -6.61
CA ASN A 223 -16.61 2.06 -6.26
C ASN A 223 -17.23 1.35 -7.45
N LYS A 224 -17.88 2.07 -8.35
CA LYS A 224 -18.44 1.53 -9.60
C LYS A 224 -17.33 1.02 -10.52
N THR A 225 -16.28 1.82 -10.70
CA THR A 225 -15.15 1.49 -11.58
C THR A 225 -14.39 0.27 -11.08
N TYR A 226 -14.03 0.25 -9.79
CA TYR A 226 -13.09 -0.73 -9.25
C TYR A 226 -13.75 -1.94 -8.56
N ILE A 227 -15.02 -1.84 -8.19
CA ILE A 227 -15.73 -2.87 -7.41
C ILE A 227 -17.07 -3.27 -8.06
N GLY A 228 -17.63 -2.43 -8.95
CA GLY A 228 -18.97 -2.63 -9.49
C GLY A 228 -20.10 -2.11 -8.58
N PHE A 229 -19.79 -1.40 -7.50
CA PHE A 229 -20.73 -0.88 -6.52
C PHE A 229 -21.03 0.61 -6.75
N ASP A 230 -22.19 0.94 -7.35
CA ASP A 230 -22.54 2.31 -7.77
C ASP A 230 -23.08 3.17 -6.60
N LYS A 231 -22.34 3.21 -5.47
CA LYS A 231 -22.61 4.08 -4.32
C LYS A 231 -21.31 4.50 -3.64
N ARG A 232 -21.31 5.71 -3.06
CA ARG A 232 -20.23 6.09 -2.13
C ARG A 232 -20.28 5.21 -0.89
N ALA A 233 -19.12 4.90 -0.33
CA ALA A 233 -19.04 4.06 0.84
C ALA A 233 -17.83 4.43 1.73
N PHE A 234 -17.92 4.02 2.98
CA PHE A 234 -16.76 3.82 3.85
C PHE A 234 -16.19 2.44 3.50
N ASN A 235 -15.10 2.42 2.74
CA ASN A 235 -14.65 1.22 2.06
C ASN A 235 -14.01 0.23 3.01
N PHE A 236 -12.99 0.64 3.76
CA PHE A 236 -12.26 -0.30 4.59
C PHE A 236 -11.73 0.32 5.89
N VAL A 237 -11.39 -0.56 6.81
CA VAL A 237 -10.49 -0.30 7.93
C VAL A 237 -9.34 -1.28 7.80
N GLY A 238 -8.11 -0.78 7.92
CA GLY A 238 -6.89 -1.57 7.83
C GLY A 238 -5.92 -1.28 8.97
N ALA A 239 -5.01 -2.20 9.15
CA ALA A 239 -3.86 -2.05 10.05
C ALA A 239 -2.63 -2.64 9.38
N GLU A 240 -1.49 -1.99 9.56
CA GLU A 240 -0.20 -2.44 9.05
C GLU A 240 0.82 -2.44 10.17
N ALA A 241 1.74 -3.39 10.14
CA ALA A 241 2.90 -3.45 11.03
C ALA A 241 4.13 -3.90 10.27
N SER A 242 5.26 -3.25 10.50
CA SER A 242 6.54 -3.62 9.90
C SER A 242 7.69 -3.45 10.88
N VAL A 243 8.82 -4.07 10.54
CA VAL A 243 10.09 -3.89 11.25
C VAL A 243 11.20 -3.77 10.22
N THR A 244 11.74 -2.58 10.03
CA THR A 244 12.94 -2.41 9.21
C THR A 244 14.17 -2.78 10.02
N TYR A 245 14.95 -3.73 9.51
CA TYR A 245 16.20 -4.19 10.10
C TYR A 245 17.36 -3.88 9.16
N TYR A 246 18.21 -2.93 9.53
CA TYR A 246 19.41 -2.57 8.79
C TYR A 246 20.51 -3.61 9.02
N LEU A 247 20.80 -4.39 7.98
CA LEU A 247 21.92 -5.35 7.95
C LEU A 247 23.26 -4.63 7.88
N ARG A 248 23.29 -3.53 7.12
CA ARG A 248 24.40 -2.58 6.96
C ARG A 248 23.81 -1.16 6.85
N ASP A 249 24.65 -0.16 6.77
CA ASP A 249 24.24 1.26 6.76
C ASP A 249 23.20 1.58 5.66
N HIS A 250 23.23 0.87 4.55
CA HIS A 250 22.36 1.11 3.40
C HIS A 250 21.49 -0.09 3.00
N LEU A 251 21.72 -1.28 3.56
CA LEU A 251 21.02 -2.49 3.20
C LEU A 251 20.08 -2.90 4.33
N TYR A 252 18.81 -3.08 4.03
CA TYR A 252 17.81 -3.48 5.01
C TYR A 252 16.92 -4.64 4.54
N LEU A 253 16.32 -5.30 5.54
CA LEU A 253 15.20 -6.23 5.40
C LEU A 253 14.01 -5.62 6.15
N ARG A 254 12.81 -5.76 5.58
CA ARG A 254 11.59 -5.26 6.19
C ARG A 254 10.46 -6.30 6.05
N PRO A 255 10.35 -7.25 6.99
CA PRO A 255 9.13 -8.03 7.12
C PRO A 255 7.97 -7.10 7.51
N HIS A 256 6.81 -7.33 6.90
CA HIS A 256 5.60 -6.58 7.19
C HIS A 256 4.35 -7.44 7.12
N PHE A 257 3.31 -6.95 7.76
CA PHE A 257 1.99 -7.55 7.79
C PHE A 257 0.96 -6.46 7.59
N GLU A 258 -0.03 -6.73 6.75
CA GLU A 258 -1.16 -5.84 6.49
C GLU A 258 -2.47 -6.61 6.68
N PHE A 259 -3.42 -6.00 7.36
CA PHE A 259 -4.78 -6.50 7.54
C PHE A 259 -5.77 -5.45 7.02
N SER A 260 -6.80 -5.91 6.31
CA SER A 260 -7.87 -5.04 5.85
C SER A 260 -9.22 -5.73 5.97
N THR A 261 -10.24 -4.96 6.31
CA THR A 261 -11.63 -5.43 6.29
C THR A 261 -12.55 -4.35 5.73
N THR A 262 -13.43 -4.76 4.81
CA THR A 262 -14.43 -3.87 4.23
C THR A 262 -15.44 -3.45 5.29
N ALA A 263 -15.64 -2.14 5.44
CA ALA A 263 -16.48 -1.56 6.47
C ALA A 263 -17.97 -1.54 6.11
N ALA A 264 -18.32 -1.14 4.88
CA ALA A 264 -19.71 -1.08 4.43
C ALA A 264 -20.28 -2.44 4.06
N ARG A 265 -21.39 -2.86 4.70
CA ARG A 265 -22.03 -4.15 4.44
C ARG A 265 -22.38 -4.36 2.97
N GLY A 266 -22.99 -3.36 2.31
CA GLY A 266 -23.38 -3.48 0.91
C GLY A 266 -22.20 -3.63 -0.05
N LEU A 267 -21.01 -3.14 0.32
CA LEU A 267 -19.81 -3.30 -0.47
C LEU A 267 -19.21 -4.70 -0.36
N ARG A 268 -19.38 -5.37 0.79
CA ARG A 268 -18.85 -6.72 1.03
C ARG A 268 -19.37 -7.78 0.07
N GLU A 269 -20.59 -7.59 -0.42
CA GLU A 269 -21.24 -8.53 -1.35
C GLU A 269 -20.66 -8.48 -2.76
N TYR A 270 -19.89 -7.43 -3.08
CA TYR A 270 -19.24 -7.21 -4.37
C TYR A 270 -17.76 -7.62 -4.37
N LEU A 271 -17.23 -8.02 -3.21
CA LEU A 271 -15.81 -8.37 -3.06
C LEU A 271 -15.66 -9.84 -2.74
N ASP A 272 -14.79 -10.55 -3.46
CA ASP A 272 -14.46 -11.95 -3.17
C ASP A 272 -13.76 -12.10 -1.82
N PHE A 273 -12.95 -11.11 -1.45
CA PHE A 273 -12.19 -11.07 -0.21
C PHE A 273 -12.51 -9.81 0.59
N PRO A 274 -13.68 -9.73 1.27
CA PRO A 274 -14.04 -8.55 2.07
C PRO A 274 -13.21 -8.39 3.35
N THR A 275 -12.41 -9.36 3.69
CA THR A 275 -11.41 -9.34 4.77
C THR A 275 -10.18 -10.08 4.27
N SER A 276 -9.01 -9.48 4.43
CA SER A 276 -7.75 -10.02 3.94
C SER A 276 -6.60 -9.77 4.91
N ALA A 277 -5.58 -10.62 4.81
CA ALA A 277 -4.33 -10.50 5.55
C ALA A 277 -3.18 -10.77 4.59
N ASN A 278 -2.29 -9.81 4.42
CA ASN A 278 -1.10 -9.88 3.58
C ASN A 278 0.15 -9.95 4.44
N PHE A 279 1.10 -10.79 4.02
CA PHE A 279 2.44 -10.89 4.60
C PHE A 279 3.45 -10.59 3.52
N GLY A 280 4.41 -9.74 3.85
CA GLY A 280 5.46 -9.39 2.92
C GLY A 280 6.83 -9.36 3.54
N LEU A 281 7.83 -9.37 2.66
CA LEU A 281 9.24 -9.20 2.99
C LEU A 281 9.90 -8.33 1.93
N ALA A 282 10.25 -7.12 2.31
CA ALA A 282 11.03 -6.25 1.47
C ALA A 282 12.54 -6.39 1.73
N VAL A 283 13.30 -6.28 0.66
CA VAL A 283 14.77 -6.13 0.67
C VAL A 283 15.09 -4.85 -0.07
N GLY A 284 15.79 -3.93 0.57
CA GLY A 284 16.05 -2.62 -0.01
C GLY A 284 17.42 -2.07 0.32
N MET A 285 17.81 -1.09 -0.48
CA MET A 285 19.05 -0.31 -0.31
C MET A 285 18.72 1.18 -0.51
N ASP A 286 19.27 2.03 0.37
CA ASP A 286 19.15 3.48 0.32
C ASP A 286 20.53 4.16 0.37
N PHE A 287 20.72 5.27 -0.38
CA PHE A 287 21.98 5.98 -0.52
C PHE A 287 21.81 7.50 -0.43
#